data_c1ea5f8de0e200def0699bc17b6ab9d1
#
_entry.id   c1ea5f8de0e200def0699bc17b6ab9d1
#
_cell.length_a   1.000
_cell.length_b   1.000
_cell.length_c   1.000
_cell.angle_alpha   90.00
_cell.angle_beta   90.00
_cell.angle_gamma   90.00
#
_symmetry.space_group_name_H-M   'P 1'
#
loop_
_entity.id
_entity.type
_entity.pdbx_description
1 polymer ?
#
loop_
_entity_poly.entity_id
_entity_poly.type
_entity_poly.pdbx_seq_one_letter_code
_entity_poly.pdbx_strand_id
1 'polypeptide(L)'
;LQTAALPAEGEAPALVYDTLVPPPFRLLFALRRGALSGQAELVMQRTGAGYALDLKGTALGLEVLGMSSRGGVGPNGLMPERFVDRRRGKDRLAANFDHAAGRITYSGTPAAQALWPGGQDRLSWMVQLAAIVEAAPARYPAGSRIALSVSGARGDVDTWTFLVQGRQRLNLPAGPITEALHLTREPRRPYDTQVEVWLHPTRHHLPMRARLTVLPGGETLELTLAAP
;
A
#
# COMPACT_ATOMS: atom_id res chain seq x y z
N LEU A 1 -25.00 4.24 -14.79
CA LEU A 1 -23.83 5.04 -14.36
C LEU A 1 -24.14 5.61 -12.98
N GLN A 2 -23.85 4.84 -11.92
CA GLN A 2 -23.86 5.34 -10.55
C GLN A 2 -22.49 5.93 -10.24
N THR A 3 -22.40 7.23 -10.30
CA THR A 3 -21.29 7.99 -9.72
C THR A 3 -21.43 7.83 -8.20
N ALA A 4 -20.63 6.97 -7.58
CA ALA A 4 -20.60 6.88 -6.13
C ALA A 4 -20.16 8.24 -5.57
N ALA A 5 -21.05 8.89 -4.83
CA ALA A 5 -20.73 10.10 -4.10
C ALA A 5 -19.61 9.80 -3.09
N LEU A 6 -18.61 10.70 -3.00
CA LEU A 6 -17.58 10.61 -1.98
C LEU A 6 -18.23 10.74 -0.61
N PRO A 7 -17.93 9.88 0.38
CA PRO A 7 -18.47 10.01 1.72
C PRO A 7 -18.04 11.33 2.36
N ALA A 8 -18.96 11.95 3.11
CA ALA A 8 -18.68 13.12 3.93
C ALA A 8 -17.63 12.80 5.00
N GLU A 9 -16.93 13.83 5.51
CA GLU A 9 -15.94 13.67 6.58
C GLU A 9 -16.57 12.99 7.80
N GLY A 10 -16.04 11.81 8.17
CA GLY A 10 -16.51 11.01 9.32
C GLY A 10 -17.33 9.77 8.97
N GLU A 11 -17.84 9.63 7.73
CA GLU A 11 -18.50 8.40 7.30
C GLU A 11 -17.49 7.41 6.69
N ALA A 12 -17.60 6.16 7.16
CA ALA A 12 -16.82 5.07 6.65
C ALA A 12 -17.04 4.86 5.15
N PRO A 13 -15.98 4.76 4.36
CA PRO A 13 -16.14 4.25 3.02
C PRO A 13 -16.43 2.74 3.13
N ALA A 14 -17.69 2.35 3.02
CA ALA A 14 -18.08 0.95 2.84
C ALA A 14 -17.73 0.48 1.41
N LEU A 15 -16.49 0.73 0.97
CA LEU A 15 -16.03 0.36 -0.36
C LEU A 15 -15.27 -0.96 -0.26
N VAL A 16 -16.05 -2.02 -0.36
CA VAL A 16 -15.55 -3.39 -0.51
C VAL A 16 -15.47 -3.67 -2.00
N TYR A 17 -14.32 -4.16 -2.45
CA TYR A 17 -14.04 -4.43 -3.86
C TYR A 17 -13.94 -5.93 -4.11
N ASP A 18 -14.31 -6.35 -5.31
CA ASP A 18 -13.86 -7.64 -5.85
C ASP A 18 -12.34 -7.61 -5.98
N THR A 19 -11.67 -8.69 -5.62
CA THR A 19 -10.21 -8.75 -5.62
C THR A 19 -9.70 -10.06 -6.20
N LEU A 20 -8.56 -9.98 -6.88
CA LEU A 20 -7.77 -11.13 -7.27
C LEU A 20 -6.37 -10.99 -6.68
N VAL A 21 -6.19 -11.54 -5.48
CA VAL A 21 -4.92 -11.43 -4.75
C VAL A 21 -3.81 -12.18 -5.51
N PRO A 22 -2.65 -11.55 -5.77
CA PRO A 22 -1.57 -12.17 -6.52
C PRO A 22 -1.03 -13.42 -5.81
N PRO A 23 -0.41 -14.36 -6.56
CA PRO A 23 0.35 -15.46 -5.97
C PRO A 23 1.53 -14.92 -5.15
N PRO A 24 2.21 -15.76 -4.34
CA PRO A 24 3.45 -15.39 -3.69
C PRO A 24 4.45 -14.78 -4.65
N PHE A 25 5.13 -13.71 -4.22
CA PHE A 25 6.10 -12.99 -5.06
C PHE A 25 7.27 -12.44 -4.24
N ARG A 26 8.34 -12.10 -4.94
CA ARG A 26 9.49 -11.37 -4.44
C ARG A 26 9.87 -10.32 -5.47
N LEU A 27 9.92 -9.05 -5.06
CA LEU A 27 10.28 -7.91 -5.91
C LEU A 27 11.50 -7.20 -5.31
N LEU A 28 12.49 -6.94 -6.14
CA LEU A 28 13.67 -6.18 -5.77
C LEU A 28 13.58 -4.77 -6.34
N PHE A 29 13.82 -3.78 -5.48
CA PHE A 29 13.73 -2.37 -5.84
C PHE A 29 15.07 -1.66 -5.61
N ALA A 30 15.39 -0.72 -6.50
CA ALA A 30 16.24 0.40 -6.14
C ALA A 30 15.46 1.32 -5.20
N LEU A 31 16.06 1.65 -4.05
CA LEU A 31 15.47 2.50 -3.02
C LEU A 31 16.16 3.86 -3.02
N ARG A 32 15.36 4.93 -2.97
CA ARG A 32 15.81 6.28 -2.65
C ARG A 32 14.99 6.84 -1.50
N ARG A 33 15.66 7.41 -0.52
CA ARG A 33 15.03 8.09 0.61
C ARG A 33 15.79 9.39 0.91
N GLY A 34 15.22 10.50 0.47
CA GLY A 34 15.95 11.76 0.46
C GLY A 34 17.25 11.65 -0.35
N ALA A 35 18.39 11.92 0.30
CA ALA A 35 19.73 11.77 -0.31
C ALA A 35 20.30 10.34 -0.26
N LEU A 36 19.66 9.42 0.49
CA LEU A 36 20.13 8.03 0.62
C LEU A 36 19.67 7.20 -0.57
N SER A 37 20.58 6.39 -1.11
CA SER A 37 20.29 5.38 -2.12
C SER A 37 20.64 3.99 -1.59
N GLY A 38 19.86 2.99 -1.99
CA GLY A 38 20.02 1.63 -1.53
C GLY A 38 19.15 0.64 -2.30
N GLN A 39 18.84 -0.45 -1.65
CA GLN A 39 18.00 -1.51 -2.21
C GLN A 39 16.86 -1.82 -1.24
N ALA A 40 15.73 -2.25 -1.78
CA ALA A 40 14.63 -2.78 -0.98
C ALA A 40 14.08 -4.06 -1.60
N GLU A 41 13.48 -4.85 -0.75
CA GLU A 41 12.85 -6.11 -1.10
C GLU A 41 11.43 -6.13 -0.54
N LEU A 42 10.45 -6.44 -1.40
CA LEU A 42 9.07 -6.70 -1.03
C LEU A 42 8.78 -8.17 -1.28
N VAL A 43 8.45 -8.90 -0.24
CA VAL A 43 8.15 -10.33 -0.29
C VAL A 43 6.76 -10.60 0.22
N MET A 44 5.96 -11.32 -0.57
CA MET A 44 4.69 -11.87 -0.14
C MET A 44 4.76 -13.39 -0.11
N GLN A 45 4.40 -13.97 1.01
CA GLN A 45 4.20 -15.40 1.20
C GLN A 45 2.73 -15.69 1.51
N ARG A 46 2.28 -16.89 1.18
CA ARG A 46 0.93 -17.37 1.52
C ARG A 46 1.04 -18.74 2.17
N THR A 47 0.23 -18.94 3.22
CA THR A 47 0.12 -20.23 3.91
C THR A 47 -1.35 -20.49 4.20
N GLY A 48 -1.97 -21.37 3.43
CA GLY A 48 -3.40 -21.58 3.48
C GLY A 48 -4.17 -20.29 3.16
N ALA A 49 -5.06 -19.89 4.06
CA ALA A 49 -5.81 -18.63 3.96
C ALA A 49 -5.04 -17.40 4.52
N GLY A 50 -3.82 -17.59 5.00
CA GLY A 50 -3.01 -16.51 5.56
C GLY A 50 -2.04 -15.90 4.56
N TYR A 51 -1.59 -14.66 4.84
CA TYR A 51 -0.49 -14.02 4.13
C TYR A 51 0.56 -13.44 5.10
N ALA A 52 1.76 -13.32 4.58
CA ALA A 52 2.87 -12.62 5.20
C ALA A 52 3.49 -11.70 4.14
N LEU A 53 3.53 -10.40 4.41
CA LEU A 53 4.08 -9.38 3.55
C LEU A 53 5.17 -8.62 4.30
N ASP A 54 6.39 -8.59 3.75
CA ASP A 54 7.54 -7.92 4.32
C ASP A 54 8.15 -6.96 3.32
N LEU A 55 8.42 -5.73 3.74
CA LEU A 55 9.23 -4.75 3.02
C LEU A 55 10.45 -4.40 3.85
N LYS A 56 11.64 -4.66 3.29
CA LYS A 56 12.92 -4.33 3.92
C LYS A 56 13.78 -3.55 2.97
N GLY A 57 14.24 -2.38 3.40
CA GLY A 57 15.14 -1.53 2.64
C GLY A 57 16.44 -1.26 3.38
N THR A 58 17.55 -1.35 2.67
CA THR A 58 18.90 -1.12 3.20
C THR A 58 19.64 -0.06 2.38
N ALA A 59 20.36 0.81 3.06
CA ALA A 59 21.27 1.78 2.46
C ALA A 59 22.53 1.86 3.32
N LEU A 60 23.71 1.90 2.71
CA LEU A 60 25.00 1.91 3.41
C LEU A 60 25.16 0.80 4.46
N GLY A 61 24.61 -0.39 4.18
CA GLY A 61 24.65 -1.54 5.11
C GLY A 61 23.67 -1.45 6.29
N LEU A 62 22.88 -0.39 6.41
CA LEU A 62 21.90 -0.21 7.49
C LEU A 62 20.48 -0.38 6.98
N GLU A 63 19.60 -0.94 7.82
CA GLU A 63 18.16 -0.94 7.54
C GLU A 63 17.58 0.47 7.73
N VAL A 64 17.09 1.04 6.64
CA VAL A 64 16.49 2.39 6.59
C VAL A 64 14.98 2.37 6.40
N LEU A 65 14.44 1.20 6.04
CA LEU A 65 13.01 0.93 5.85
C LEU A 65 12.72 -0.49 6.30
N GLY A 66 11.74 -0.68 7.16
CA GLY A 66 11.29 -2.00 7.59
C GLY A 66 9.81 -1.99 7.94
N MET A 67 9.02 -2.81 7.25
CA MET A 67 7.60 -2.99 7.54
C MET A 67 7.22 -4.45 7.38
N SER A 68 6.30 -4.92 8.19
CA SER A 68 5.67 -6.24 8.00
C SER A 68 4.17 -6.17 8.23
N SER A 69 3.42 -6.90 7.43
CA SER A 69 1.97 -7.08 7.53
C SER A 69 1.66 -8.57 7.51
N ARG A 70 0.80 -9.01 8.41
CA ARG A 70 0.35 -10.39 8.54
C ARG A 70 -1.15 -10.40 8.71
N GLY A 71 -1.82 -11.42 8.14
CA GLY A 71 -3.25 -11.58 8.30
C GLY A 71 -3.83 -12.65 7.39
N GLY A 72 -5.14 -12.61 7.20
CA GLY A 72 -5.88 -13.50 6.33
C GLY A 72 -6.06 -12.97 4.91
N VAL A 73 -6.51 -13.86 4.02
CA VAL A 73 -6.99 -13.52 2.68
C VAL A 73 -8.43 -13.99 2.58
N GLY A 74 -9.33 -13.03 2.36
CA GLY A 74 -10.75 -13.25 2.22
C GLY A 74 -11.27 -12.91 0.83
N PRO A 75 -12.60 -12.94 0.64
CA PRO A 75 -13.23 -12.64 -0.66
C PRO A 75 -12.96 -11.21 -1.14
N ASN A 76 -12.68 -10.30 -0.22
CA ASN A 76 -12.42 -8.88 -0.51
C ASN A 76 -10.93 -8.53 -0.41
N GLY A 77 -10.04 -9.51 -0.52
CA GLY A 77 -8.59 -9.34 -0.57
C GLY A 77 -7.90 -9.56 0.76
N LEU A 78 -6.88 -8.75 1.02
CA LEU A 78 -6.08 -8.84 2.24
C LEU A 78 -6.88 -8.36 3.46
N MET A 79 -6.78 -9.12 4.53
CA MET A 79 -7.36 -8.82 5.84
C MET A 79 -6.22 -8.73 6.87
N PRO A 80 -5.57 -7.57 7.02
CA PRO A 80 -4.51 -7.40 7.99
C PRO A 80 -4.99 -7.74 9.41
N GLU A 81 -4.17 -8.47 10.18
CA GLU A 81 -4.36 -8.72 11.60
C GLU A 81 -3.29 -8.00 12.42
N ARG A 82 -2.09 -7.89 11.85
CA ARG A 82 -0.98 -7.19 12.52
C ARG A 82 -0.07 -6.51 11.50
N PHE A 83 0.16 -5.21 11.73
CA PHE A 83 1.15 -4.40 11.04
C PHE A 83 2.25 -3.96 12.02
N VAL A 84 3.52 -4.01 11.59
CA VAL A 84 4.68 -3.58 12.37
C VAL A 84 5.54 -2.62 11.55
N ASP A 85 5.82 -1.45 12.11
CA ASP A 85 6.83 -0.51 11.64
C ASP A 85 8.16 -0.82 12.36
N ARG A 86 9.24 -0.99 11.60
CA ARG A 86 10.57 -1.32 12.08
C ARG A 86 11.57 -0.21 11.80
N ARG A 87 12.50 -0.06 12.70
CA ARG A 87 13.67 0.81 12.50
C ARG A 87 14.93 0.11 12.95
N ARG A 88 15.94 0.09 12.08
CA ARG A 88 17.23 -0.54 12.34
C ARG A 88 17.08 -2.00 12.81
N GLY A 89 16.19 -2.76 12.16
CA GLY A 89 15.92 -4.14 12.46
C GLY A 89 15.11 -4.43 13.74
N LYS A 90 14.64 -3.38 14.44
CA LYS A 90 13.86 -3.53 15.68
C LYS A 90 12.42 -3.07 15.47
N ASP A 91 11.46 -3.81 16.00
CA ASP A 91 10.06 -3.42 16.05
C ASP A 91 9.93 -2.15 16.88
N ARG A 92 9.26 -1.14 16.33
CA ARG A 92 9.07 0.17 16.99
C ARG A 92 7.62 0.37 17.38
N LEU A 93 6.72 0.20 16.45
CA LEU A 93 5.29 0.40 16.62
C LEU A 93 4.53 -0.68 15.88
N ALA A 94 3.38 -1.06 16.44
CA ALA A 94 2.49 -2.04 15.82
C ALA A 94 1.03 -1.56 15.89
N ALA A 95 0.26 -1.95 14.87
CA ALA A 95 -1.20 -1.91 14.87
C ALA A 95 -1.74 -3.35 14.80
N ASN A 96 -2.76 -3.65 15.62
CA ASN A 96 -3.46 -4.92 15.63
C ASN A 96 -4.90 -4.69 15.21
N PHE A 97 -5.35 -5.45 14.22
CA PHE A 97 -6.65 -5.34 13.57
C PHE A 97 -7.54 -6.48 14.07
N ASP A 98 -8.48 -6.16 14.93
CA ASP A 98 -9.46 -7.11 15.49
C ASP A 98 -10.73 -7.06 14.64
N HIS A 99 -10.83 -7.96 13.67
CA HIS A 99 -11.96 -8.02 12.74
C HIS A 99 -13.26 -8.41 13.46
N ALA A 100 -13.20 -9.22 14.51
CA ALA A 100 -14.38 -9.61 15.27
C ALA A 100 -14.94 -8.45 16.09
N ALA A 101 -14.06 -7.65 16.69
CA ALA A 101 -14.46 -6.47 17.48
C ALA A 101 -14.60 -5.19 16.65
N GLY A 102 -14.27 -5.22 15.34
CA GLY A 102 -14.35 -4.07 14.44
C GLY A 102 -13.45 -2.90 14.86
N ARG A 103 -12.26 -3.18 15.39
CA ARG A 103 -11.37 -2.15 15.95
C ARG A 103 -9.90 -2.41 15.63
N ILE A 104 -9.12 -1.31 15.63
CA ILE A 104 -7.65 -1.33 15.51
C ILE A 104 -7.09 -0.79 16.82
N THR A 105 -6.15 -1.52 17.42
CA THR A 105 -5.39 -1.11 18.61
C THR A 105 -3.91 -0.94 18.27
N TYR A 106 -3.19 -0.15 19.06
CA TYR A 106 -1.83 0.28 18.77
C TYR A 106 -0.90 0.05 19.97
N SER A 107 0.36 -0.31 19.68
CA SER A 107 1.36 -0.51 20.74
C SER A 107 1.86 0.80 21.36
N GLY A 108 1.73 1.92 20.66
CA GLY A 108 2.29 3.22 21.07
C GLY A 108 1.29 4.19 21.67
N THR A 109 -0.01 3.83 21.72
CA THR A 109 -1.08 4.67 22.27
C THR A 109 -2.22 3.80 22.79
N PRO A 110 -2.91 4.20 23.87
CA PRO A 110 -4.10 3.51 24.36
C PRO A 110 -5.34 3.76 23.47
N ALA A 111 -5.27 4.70 22.53
CA ALA A 111 -6.37 4.97 21.61
C ALA A 111 -6.66 3.76 20.72
N ALA A 112 -7.93 3.51 20.44
CA ALA A 112 -8.39 2.56 19.46
C ALA A 112 -9.13 3.30 18.33
N GLN A 113 -9.11 2.75 17.13
CA GLN A 113 -9.82 3.27 15.95
C GLN A 113 -10.79 2.23 15.44
N ALA A 114 -11.84 2.66 14.73
CA ALA A 114 -12.73 1.74 14.03
C ALA A 114 -12.01 1.02 12.90
N LEU A 115 -12.21 -0.29 12.81
CA LEU A 115 -11.78 -1.10 11.68
C LEU A 115 -12.94 -1.23 10.70
N TRP A 116 -12.80 -0.60 9.55
CA TRP A 116 -13.79 -0.66 8.49
C TRP A 116 -13.59 -1.89 7.60
N PRO A 117 -14.63 -2.44 6.97
CA PRO A 117 -14.50 -3.51 5.99
C PRO A 117 -13.49 -3.15 4.89
N GLY A 118 -12.59 -4.08 4.55
CA GLY A 118 -11.52 -3.84 3.59
C GLY A 118 -10.37 -2.95 4.09
N GLY A 119 -10.34 -2.62 5.41
CA GLY A 119 -9.28 -1.80 6.01
C GLY A 119 -7.89 -2.40 5.82
N GLN A 120 -6.94 -1.55 5.46
CA GLN A 120 -5.56 -1.90 5.13
C GLN A 120 -4.58 -1.23 6.09
N ASP A 121 -3.36 -1.72 6.13
CA ASP A 121 -2.23 -1.05 6.77
C ASP A 121 -1.33 -0.33 5.76
N ARG A 122 -0.28 0.35 6.29
CA ARG A 122 0.69 1.13 5.48
C ARG A 122 1.57 0.28 4.56
N LEU A 123 1.45 -1.04 4.56
CA LEU A 123 2.15 -1.93 3.65
C LEU A 123 1.17 -2.71 2.75
N SER A 124 0.11 -3.27 3.33
CA SER A 124 -0.84 -4.13 2.62
C SER A 124 -1.61 -3.39 1.51
N TRP A 125 -1.81 -2.06 1.62
CA TRP A 125 -2.52 -1.26 0.62
C TRP A 125 -1.97 -1.43 -0.80
N MET A 126 -0.65 -1.62 -0.96
CA MET A 126 -0.02 -1.77 -2.28
C MET A 126 -0.48 -3.04 -2.99
N VAL A 127 -0.56 -4.14 -2.24
CA VAL A 127 -1.03 -5.43 -2.77
C VAL A 127 -2.54 -5.45 -2.92
N GLN A 128 -3.26 -4.83 -1.99
CA GLN A 128 -4.71 -4.69 -2.07
C GLN A 128 -5.14 -3.88 -3.30
N LEU A 129 -4.46 -2.76 -3.58
CA LEU A 129 -4.70 -1.95 -4.77
C LEU A 129 -4.45 -2.75 -6.06
N ALA A 130 -3.36 -3.51 -6.10
CA ALA A 130 -3.05 -4.43 -7.20
C ALA A 130 -4.15 -5.48 -7.38
N ALA A 131 -4.62 -6.10 -6.29
CA ALA A 131 -5.66 -7.12 -6.31
C ALA A 131 -7.02 -6.59 -6.81
N ILE A 132 -7.37 -5.36 -6.44
CA ILE A 132 -8.59 -4.67 -6.92
C ILE A 132 -8.52 -4.44 -8.43
N VAL A 133 -7.41 -3.89 -8.90
CA VAL A 133 -7.24 -3.63 -10.35
C VAL A 133 -7.17 -4.94 -11.13
N GLU A 134 -6.48 -5.97 -10.61
CA GLU A 134 -6.35 -7.29 -11.26
C GLU A 134 -7.70 -7.98 -11.43
N ALA A 135 -8.61 -7.85 -10.47
CA ALA A 135 -9.93 -8.48 -10.55
C ALA A 135 -10.80 -7.93 -11.70
N ALA A 136 -10.66 -6.65 -12.04
CA ALA A 136 -11.48 -6.02 -13.06
C ALA A 136 -10.77 -4.81 -13.71
N PRO A 137 -9.69 -5.01 -14.50
CA PRO A 137 -8.86 -3.92 -15.04
C PRO A 137 -9.67 -2.94 -15.91
N ALA A 138 -10.69 -3.42 -16.60
CA ALA A 138 -11.55 -2.60 -17.46
C ALA A 138 -12.44 -1.61 -16.68
N ARG A 139 -12.63 -1.82 -15.38
CA ARG A 139 -13.41 -0.91 -14.50
C ARG A 139 -12.62 0.34 -14.08
N TYR A 140 -11.30 0.38 -14.35
CA TYR A 140 -10.42 1.44 -13.89
C TYR A 140 -9.76 2.20 -15.05
N PRO A 141 -10.54 2.82 -15.98
CA PRO A 141 -10.01 3.75 -16.95
C PRO A 141 -9.48 5.02 -16.26
N ALA A 142 -8.75 5.86 -17.01
CA ALA A 142 -8.30 7.16 -16.52
C ALA A 142 -9.49 7.97 -15.98
N GLY A 143 -9.31 8.63 -14.83
CA GLY A 143 -10.34 9.35 -14.08
C GLY A 143 -11.10 8.51 -13.04
N SER A 144 -10.97 7.19 -13.04
CA SER A 144 -11.55 6.33 -12.00
C SER A 144 -10.90 6.57 -10.63
N ARG A 145 -11.63 6.25 -9.56
CA ARG A 145 -11.14 6.37 -8.18
C ARG A 145 -11.28 5.05 -7.43
N ILE A 146 -10.26 4.73 -6.63
CA ILE A 146 -10.25 3.59 -5.72
C ILE A 146 -9.94 4.13 -4.32
N ALA A 147 -10.82 3.91 -3.36
CA ALA A 147 -10.66 4.39 -1.99
C ALA A 147 -10.39 3.21 -1.04
N LEU A 148 -9.40 3.34 -0.18
CA LEU A 148 -9.02 2.37 0.83
C LEU A 148 -8.98 3.05 2.20
N SER A 149 -9.48 2.39 3.25
CA SER A 149 -9.19 2.79 4.64
C SER A 149 -7.80 2.27 4.99
N VAL A 150 -6.87 3.16 5.35
CA VAL A 150 -5.46 2.80 5.63
C VAL A 150 -5.07 3.26 7.02
N SER A 151 -4.59 2.32 7.85
CA SER A 151 -4.08 2.59 9.19
C SER A 151 -2.55 2.53 9.23
N GLY A 152 -1.95 3.50 9.90
CA GLY A 152 -0.57 3.43 10.33
C GLY A 152 -0.41 2.70 11.68
N ALA A 153 0.80 2.71 12.23
CA ALA A 153 1.08 2.14 13.55
C ALA A 153 1.03 3.16 14.69
N ARG A 154 0.68 4.44 14.38
CA ARG A 154 0.69 5.55 15.35
C ARG A 154 -0.70 5.95 15.85
N GLY A 155 -1.75 5.21 15.49
CA GLY A 155 -3.13 5.54 15.88
C GLY A 155 -3.89 6.34 14.82
N ASP A 156 -3.33 6.48 13.64
CA ASP A 156 -3.93 7.17 12.50
C ASP A 156 -4.68 6.19 11.58
N VAL A 157 -5.91 6.51 11.24
CA VAL A 157 -6.68 5.88 10.16
C VAL A 157 -7.13 6.98 9.21
N ASP A 158 -6.94 6.78 7.93
CA ASP A 158 -7.31 7.74 6.90
C ASP A 158 -7.85 7.03 5.65
N THR A 159 -8.75 7.70 4.93
CA THR A 159 -9.23 7.24 3.63
C THR A 159 -8.24 7.69 2.54
N TRP A 160 -7.60 6.73 1.90
CA TRP A 160 -6.72 6.95 0.78
C TRP A 160 -7.48 6.76 -0.53
N THR A 161 -7.71 7.85 -1.24
CA THR A 161 -8.37 7.81 -2.55
C THR A 161 -7.33 7.94 -3.65
N PHE A 162 -7.19 6.89 -4.43
CA PHE A 162 -6.31 6.81 -5.59
C PHE A 162 -7.08 7.21 -6.84
N LEU A 163 -6.59 8.20 -7.58
CA LEU A 163 -7.07 8.59 -8.89
C LEU A 163 -6.25 7.86 -9.97
N VAL A 164 -6.91 7.17 -10.86
CA VAL A 164 -6.27 6.53 -12.02
C VAL A 164 -5.93 7.62 -13.03
N GLN A 165 -4.63 7.83 -13.27
CA GLN A 165 -4.13 8.82 -14.23
C GLN A 165 -4.12 8.28 -15.67
N GLY A 166 -4.08 6.96 -15.82
CA GLY A 166 -4.01 6.27 -17.11
C GLY A 166 -2.77 5.42 -17.23
N ARG A 167 -2.47 4.99 -18.46
CA ARG A 167 -1.31 4.15 -18.79
C ARG A 167 -0.18 4.99 -19.35
N GLN A 168 1.04 4.67 -18.96
CA GLN A 168 2.22 5.38 -19.45
C GLN A 168 3.43 4.46 -19.58
N ARG A 169 4.39 4.87 -20.39
CA ARG A 169 5.68 4.20 -20.49
C ARG A 169 6.56 4.58 -19.31
N LEU A 170 7.21 3.58 -18.72
CA LEU A 170 8.25 3.74 -17.71
C LEU A 170 9.55 3.09 -18.17
N ASN A 171 10.66 3.76 -17.88
CA ASN A 171 12.00 3.18 -18.01
C ASN A 171 12.47 2.86 -16.59
N LEU A 172 12.59 1.58 -16.28
CA LEU A 172 13.01 1.07 -14.98
C LEU A 172 14.35 0.36 -15.09
N PRO A 173 15.11 0.20 -14.01
CA PRO A 173 16.31 -0.65 -14.00
C PRO A 173 16.01 -2.08 -14.45
N ALA A 174 14.82 -2.61 -14.15
CA ALA A 174 14.34 -3.92 -14.59
C ALA A 174 13.98 -3.98 -16.10
N GLY A 175 14.06 -2.87 -16.82
CA GLY A 175 13.68 -2.74 -18.22
C GLY A 175 12.47 -1.82 -18.47
N PRO A 176 12.20 -1.48 -19.73
CA PRO A 176 11.08 -0.60 -20.08
C PRO A 176 9.75 -1.33 -19.98
N ILE A 177 8.73 -0.62 -19.48
CA ILE A 177 7.33 -1.05 -19.41
C ILE A 177 6.50 -0.05 -20.20
N THR A 178 5.73 -0.52 -21.18
CA THR A 178 4.99 0.37 -22.10
C THR A 178 3.67 0.87 -21.56
N GLU A 179 2.96 0.09 -20.75
CA GLU A 179 1.56 0.30 -20.36
C GLU A 179 1.39 0.25 -18.82
N ALA A 180 2.34 0.84 -18.09
CA ALA A 180 2.24 0.94 -16.63
C ALA A 180 1.00 1.73 -16.23
N LEU A 181 0.13 1.17 -15.37
CA LEU A 181 -1.02 1.89 -14.86
C LEU A 181 -0.58 2.82 -13.74
N HIS A 182 -0.74 4.12 -13.94
CA HIS A 182 -0.36 5.15 -12.98
C HIS A 182 -1.55 5.59 -12.16
N LEU A 183 -1.39 5.57 -10.82
CA LEU A 183 -2.37 6.07 -9.87
C LEU A 183 -1.70 7.06 -8.93
N THR A 184 -2.48 8.08 -8.51
CA THR A 184 -2.01 9.11 -7.59
C THR A 184 -2.99 9.26 -6.43
N ARG A 185 -2.46 9.52 -5.26
CA ARG A 185 -3.20 10.01 -4.09
C ARG A 185 -2.66 11.38 -3.71
N GLU A 186 -3.51 12.40 -3.77
CA GLU A 186 -3.17 13.73 -3.31
C GLU A 186 -3.33 13.86 -1.79
N PRO A 187 -2.46 14.62 -1.11
CA PRO A 187 -2.60 14.91 0.30
C PRO A 187 -3.87 15.74 0.54
N ARG A 188 -4.57 15.45 1.64
CA ARG A 188 -5.82 16.13 2.01
C ARG A 188 -5.62 17.21 3.07
N ARG A 189 -4.48 17.20 3.75
CA ARG A 189 -4.11 18.12 4.85
C ARG A 189 -2.58 18.31 4.91
N PRO A 190 -2.10 19.35 5.60
CA PRO A 190 -0.65 19.52 5.84
C PRO A 190 -0.06 18.27 6.51
N TYR A 191 1.17 17.93 6.14
CA TYR A 191 1.92 16.76 6.61
C TYR A 191 1.32 15.40 6.22
N ASP A 192 0.35 15.40 5.31
CA ASP A 192 -0.17 14.17 4.72
C ASP A 192 0.76 13.66 3.61
N THR A 193 0.60 12.40 3.26
CA THR A 193 1.45 11.71 2.29
C THR A 193 0.84 11.77 0.90
N GLN A 194 1.53 12.40 -0.05
CA GLN A 194 1.27 12.20 -1.47
C GLN A 194 1.79 10.83 -1.88
N VAL A 195 1.03 10.09 -2.66
CA VAL A 195 1.43 8.78 -3.18
C VAL A 195 1.27 8.75 -4.69
N GLU A 196 2.30 8.28 -5.35
CA GLU A 196 2.26 7.87 -6.75
C GLU A 196 2.63 6.40 -6.83
N VAL A 197 1.86 5.60 -7.56
CA VAL A 197 2.16 4.19 -7.76
C VAL A 197 1.93 3.80 -9.22
N TRP A 198 2.81 2.96 -9.73
CA TRP A 198 2.73 2.42 -11.08
C TRP A 198 2.63 0.91 -11.00
N LEU A 199 1.56 0.37 -11.57
CA LEU A 199 1.25 -1.05 -11.54
C LEU A 199 1.61 -1.72 -12.87
N HIS A 200 2.12 -2.96 -12.79
CA HIS A 200 2.57 -3.72 -13.95
C HIS A 200 1.39 -4.32 -14.71
N PRO A 201 1.22 -4.03 -16.00
CA PRO A 201 0.00 -4.41 -16.74
C PRO A 201 -0.21 -5.92 -16.90
N THR A 202 0.84 -6.73 -16.82
CA THR A 202 0.81 -8.17 -17.11
C THR A 202 1.39 -9.05 -15.99
N ARG A 203 1.70 -8.45 -14.81
CA ARG A 203 2.21 -9.18 -13.64
C ARG A 203 1.32 -8.92 -12.43
N HIS A 204 0.06 -9.36 -12.51
CA HIS A 204 -0.94 -9.20 -11.44
C HIS A 204 -1.06 -7.75 -10.94
N HIS A 205 -0.84 -6.77 -11.79
CA HIS A 205 -0.81 -5.35 -11.42
C HIS A 205 0.06 -5.05 -10.18
N LEU A 206 1.10 -5.86 -9.93
CA LEU A 206 2.04 -5.62 -8.83
C LEU A 206 2.74 -4.26 -8.99
N PRO A 207 3.05 -3.57 -7.87
CA PRO A 207 3.71 -2.28 -7.91
C PRO A 207 5.13 -2.41 -8.44
N MET A 208 5.44 -1.64 -9.48
CA MET A 208 6.78 -1.59 -10.07
C MET A 208 7.51 -0.29 -9.73
N ARG A 209 6.78 0.73 -9.35
CA ARG A 209 7.32 1.97 -8.80
C ARG A 209 6.33 2.52 -7.80
N ALA A 210 6.83 3.01 -6.68
CA ALA A 210 6.06 3.74 -5.70
C ALA A 210 6.86 4.94 -5.21
N ARG A 211 6.22 6.10 -5.12
CA ARG A 211 6.78 7.32 -4.55
C ARG A 211 5.85 7.83 -3.47
N LEU A 212 6.37 8.02 -2.28
CA LEU A 212 5.65 8.54 -1.12
C LEU A 212 6.36 9.80 -0.64
N THR A 213 5.66 10.92 -0.64
CA THR A 213 6.22 12.22 -0.23
C THR A 213 5.34 12.82 0.86
N VAL A 214 5.92 13.19 1.98
CA VAL A 214 5.21 13.94 3.04
C VAL A 214 5.29 15.43 2.71
N LEU A 215 4.16 16.10 2.56
CA LEU A 215 4.09 17.53 2.22
C LEU A 215 3.72 18.39 3.44
N PRO A 216 4.17 19.66 3.52
CA PRO A 216 5.11 20.34 2.62
C PRO A 216 6.57 19.99 2.94
N GLY A 217 7.42 19.91 1.90
CA GLY A 217 8.88 19.85 2.03
C GLY A 217 9.44 18.60 2.70
N GLY A 218 8.62 17.56 2.90
CA GLY A 218 9.02 16.33 3.55
C GLY A 218 9.87 15.41 2.68
N GLU A 219 10.43 14.41 3.33
CA GLU A 219 11.28 13.41 2.69
C GLU A 219 10.47 12.52 1.72
N THR A 220 11.04 12.27 0.55
CA THR A 220 10.48 11.35 -0.43
C THR A 220 11.12 9.97 -0.27
N LEU A 221 10.28 8.94 -0.14
CA LEU A 221 10.64 7.54 -0.32
C LEU A 221 10.24 7.12 -1.73
N GLU A 222 11.19 6.62 -2.49
CA GLU A 222 10.93 6.06 -3.82
C GLU A 222 11.47 4.63 -3.90
N LEU A 223 10.63 3.73 -4.41
CA LEU A 223 10.94 2.35 -4.75
C LEU A 223 10.79 2.20 -6.27
N THR A 224 11.81 1.72 -6.96
CA THR A 224 11.80 1.51 -8.42
C THR A 224 12.25 0.09 -8.72
N LEU A 225 11.43 -0.70 -9.42
CA LEU A 225 11.72 -2.12 -9.67
C LEU A 225 13.07 -2.28 -10.38
N ALA A 226 13.95 -3.06 -9.76
CA ALA A 226 15.30 -3.36 -10.24
C ALA A 226 15.40 -4.78 -10.80
N ALA A 227 14.66 -5.72 -10.21
CA ALA A 227 14.51 -7.08 -10.70
C ALA A 227 13.17 -7.67 -10.24
N PRO A 228 12.55 -8.55 -11.05
CA PRO A 228 11.30 -9.23 -10.71
C PRO A 228 11.55 -10.37 -9.71
#